data_b08394dddc20c8ec101b6803d2226347
#
_entry.id   b08394dddc20c8ec101b6803d2226347
#
_cell.length_a   1.000
_cell.length_b   1.000
_cell.length_c   1.000
_cell.angle_alpha   90.00
_cell.angle_beta   90.00
_cell.angle_gamma   90.00
#
_symmetry.space_group_name_H-M   'P 1'
#
loop_
_entity.id
_entity.type
_entity.pdbx_description
1 polymer ?
#
loop_
_entity_poly.entity_id
_entity_poly.type
_entity_poly.pdbx_seq_one_letter_code
_entity_poly.pdbx_strand_id
1 'polypeptide(L)'
;SGGWYFFSTIHRIKKQVFTILLHIALLIILIGASTTYFTRIQGKIHLRNQESTNYYTDDNEKKHSLPFHITLNKFEILYYEGTRSAKDYISLLTIADDNQTKKVRVSMNRILNYKQYRIYQTSYDADLQGSSFIVTHDPWGIGISYLGYYLLFASLMGILILEKNKFRAMLHHPLLSSKVICLALLFSYPVCAHTQTHQ
;
A
#
# COMPACT_ATOMS: atom_id res chain seq x y z
N SER A 1 -13.46 31.82 40.17
CA SER A 1 -14.17 31.49 38.92
C SER A 1 -13.31 31.68 37.63
N GLY A 2 -12.14 32.32 37.72
CA GLY A 2 -11.25 32.56 36.52
C GLY A 2 -10.57 31.33 35.95
N GLY A 3 -10.24 30.32 36.75
CA GLY A 3 -9.50 29.12 36.29
C GLY A 3 -10.28 28.24 35.28
N TRP A 4 -11.60 28.19 35.40
CA TRP A 4 -12.45 27.41 34.48
C TRP A 4 -12.47 28.03 33.07
N TYR A 5 -12.55 29.33 32.93
CA TYR A 5 -12.51 30.03 31.64
C TYR A 5 -11.15 29.86 30.95
N PHE A 6 -10.06 29.94 31.67
CA PHE A 6 -8.72 29.74 31.15
C PHE A 6 -8.54 28.31 30.59
N PHE A 7 -8.98 27.29 31.34
CA PHE A 7 -8.89 25.90 30.92
C PHE A 7 -9.74 25.59 29.66
N SER A 8 -10.97 26.14 29.61
CA SER A 8 -11.85 25.97 28.46
C SER A 8 -11.33 26.67 27.20
N THR A 9 -10.68 27.82 27.36
CA THR A 9 -10.06 28.57 26.26
C THR A 9 -8.87 27.82 25.67
N ILE A 10 -7.98 27.29 26.51
CA ILE A 10 -6.84 26.48 26.06
C ILE A 10 -7.32 25.22 25.31
N HIS A 11 -8.34 24.55 25.83
CA HIS A 11 -8.90 23.37 25.20
C HIS A 11 -9.47 23.68 23.81
N ARG A 12 -10.18 24.80 23.65
CA ARG A 12 -10.72 25.28 22.39
C ARG A 12 -9.62 25.60 21.37
N ILE A 13 -8.56 26.30 21.80
CA ILE A 13 -7.42 26.65 20.94
C ILE A 13 -6.72 25.38 20.46
N LYS A 14 -6.42 24.44 21.35
CA LYS A 14 -5.80 23.14 20.98
C LYS A 14 -6.64 22.39 19.94
N LYS A 15 -7.96 22.34 20.12
CA LYS A 15 -8.86 21.71 19.16
C LYS A 15 -8.80 22.38 17.79
N GLN A 16 -8.82 23.71 17.72
CA GLN A 16 -8.71 24.46 16.47
C GLN A 16 -7.39 24.17 15.76
N VAL A 17 -6.27 24.13 16.49
CA VAL A 17 -4.96 23.79 15.95
C VAL A 17 -4.97 22.41 15.30
N PHE A 18 -5.46 21.37 15.97
CA PHE A 18 -5.53 20.02 15.38
C PHE A 18 -6.49 19.96 14.19
N THR A 19 -7.58 20.72 14.19
CA THR A 19 -8.49 20.79 13.04
C THR A 19 -7.81 21.46 11.83
N ILE A 20 -7.09 22.54 12.03
CA ILE A 20 -6.29 23.18 10.96
C ILE A 20 -5.21 22.23 10.45
N LEU A 21 -4.51 21.55 11.35
CA LEU A 21 -3.47 20.59 11.01
C LEU A 21 -4.02 19.44 10.15
N LEU A 22 -5.24 18.98 10.44
CA LEU A 22 -5.94 17.96 9.65
C LEU A 22 -6.20 18.43 8.22
N HIS A 23 -6.66 19.68 8.02
CA HIS A 23 -6.88 20.23 6.69
C HIS A 23 -5.56 20.41 5.92
N ILE A 24 -4.50 20.87 6.60
CA ILE A 24 -3.16 20.96 6.01
C ILE A 24 -2.66 19.57 5.59
N ALA A 25 -2.88 18.55 6.41
CA ALA A 25 -2.51 17.18 6.09
C ALA A 25 -3.21 16.67 4.82
N LEU A 26 -4.51 16.95 4.68
CA LEU A 26 -5.26 16.61 3.46
C LEU A 26 -4.71 17.32 2.22
N LEU A 27 -4.36 18.60 2.34
CA LEU A 27 -3.74 19.36 1.24
C LEU A 27 -2.38 18.75 0.85
N ILE A 28 -1.55 18.37 1.83
CA ILE A 28 -0.26 17.72 1.57
C ILE A 28 -0.46 16.38 0.86
N ILE A 29 -1.47 15.57 1.25
CA ILE A 29 -1.80 14.32 0.57
C ILE A 29 -2.19 14.57 -0.89
N LEU A 30 -3.03 15.58 -1.16
CA LEU A 30 -3.42 15.95 -2.52
C LEU A 30 -2.23 16.42 -3.36
N ILE A 31 -1.33 17.22 -2.79
CA ILE A 31 -0.10 17.64 -3.45
C ILE A 31 0.78 16.43 -3.76
N GLY A 32 0.93 15.50 -2.80
CA GLY A 32 1.68 14.26 -3.00
C GLY A 32 1.10 13.38 -4.09
N ALA A 33 -0.23 13.20 -4.11
CA ALA A 33 -0.93 12.46 -5.16
C ALA A 33 -0.76 13.11 -6.55
N SER A 34 -0.88 14.43 -6.62
CA SER A 34 -0.64 15.19 -7.86
C SER A 34 0.80 15.05 -8.34
N THR A 35 1.76 15.14 -7.42
CA THR A 35 3.18 14.94 -7.74
C THR A 35 3.40 13.53 -8.29
N THR A 36 2.88 12.49 -7.64
CA THR A 36 2.92 11.11 -8.15
C THR A 36 2.36 11.02 -9.57
N TYR A 37 1.21 11.63 -9.82
CA TYR A 37 0.57 11.60 -11.14
C TYR A 37 1.46 12.15 -12.25
N PHE A 38 2.18 13.25 -11.99
CA PHE A 38 3.04 13.92 -12.98
C PHE A 38 4.47 13.34 -13.06
N THR A 39 4.99 12.78 -11.98
CA THR A 39 6.42 12.37 -11.92
C THR A 39 6.64 10.87 -11.99
N ARG A 40 5.58 10.07 -11.79
CA ARG A 40 5.68 8.63 -11.83
C ARG A 40 5.99 8.12 -13.23
N ILE A 41 7.08 7.38 -13.36
CA ILE A 41 7.41 6.62 -14.57
C ILE A 41 7.05 5.17 -14.30
N GLN A 42 6.27 4.58 -15.21
CA GLN A 42 5.86 3.18 -15.13
C GLN A 42 6.25 2.48 -16.43
N GLY A 43 6.68 1.24 -16.32
CA GLY A 43 6.97 0.42 -17.48
C GLY A 43 6.94 -1.07 -17.14
N LYS A 44 7.26 -1.89 -18.12
CA LYS A 44 7.16 -3.34 -18.07
C LYS A 44 8.53 -3.98 -18.26
N ILE A 45 8.76 -5.07 -17.54
CA ILE A 45 9.89 -5.98 -17.74
C ILE A 45 9.31 -7.37 -17.94
N HIS A 46 9.75 -8.07 -18.96
CA HIS A 46 9.55 -9.49 -19.12
C HIS A 46 10.87 -10.20 -18.96
N LEU A 47 10.93 -11.24 -18.14
CA LEU A 47 12.13 -12.03 -17.88
C LEU A 47 11.82 -13.51 -17.98
N ARG A 48 12.66 -14.23 -18.68
CA ARG A 48 12.70 -15.71 -18.64
C ARG A 48 13.65 -16.18 -17.54
N ASN A 49 13.55 -17.45 -17.17
CA ASN A 49 14.45 -18.04 -16.17
C ASN A 49 15.92 -17.85 -16.59
N GLN A 50 16.74 -17.40 -15.66
CA GLN A 50 18.15 -17.05 -15.80
C GLN A 50 18.42 -15.83 -16.70
N GLU A 51 17.39 -15.12 -17.15
CA GLU A 51 17.54 -13.88 -17.90
C GLU A 51 17.77 -12.70 -16.94
N SER A 52 18.66 -11.79 -17.37
CA SER A 52 19.00 -10.58 -16.62
C SER A 52 18.77 -9.34 -17.48
N THR A 53 18.25 -8.30 -16.85
CA THR A 53 18.08 -6.99 -17.49
C THR A 53 18.44 -5.86 -16.54
N ASN A 54 18.83 -4.71 -17.11
CA ASN A 54 19.04 -3.45 -16.39
C ASN A 54 18.20 -2.31 -16.98
N TYR A 55 17.14 -2.63 -17.71
CA TYR A 55 16.22 -1.65 -18.27
C TYR A 55 14.77 -2.15 -18.19
N TYR A 56 13.84 -1.23 -18.26
CA TYR A 56 12.42 -1.50 -18.43
C TYR A 56 11.86 -0.66 -19.57
N THR A 57 10.78 -1.10 -20.16
CA THR A 57 10.14 -0.44 -21.29
C THR A 57 8.86 0.23 -20.84
N ASP A 58 8.72 1.52 -21.10
CA ASP A 58 7.54 2.33 -20.88
C ASP A 58 6.43 1.96 -21.90
N ASP A 59 5.20 2.41 -21.66
CA ASP A 59 4.05 2.23 -22.57
C ASP A 59 4.25 2.91 -23.95
N ASN A 60 5.20 3.85 -24.06
CA ASN A 60 5.63 4.47 -25.32
C ASN A 60 6.81 3.73 -26.00
N GLU A 61 7.11 2.50 -25.60
CA GLU A 61 8.25 1.69 -26.07
C GLU A 61 9.64 2.30 -25.78
N LYS A 62 9.71 3.33 -24.95
CA LYS A 62 10.97 3.93 -24.55
C LYS A 62 11.64 3.09 -23.45
N LYS A 63 12.90 2.79 -23.65
CA LYS A 63 13.73 2.06 -22.66
C LYS A 63 14.28 3.01 -21.60
N HIS A 64 14.05 2.68 -20.34
CA HIS A 64 14.56 3.38 -19.17
C HIS A 64 15.55 2.48 -18.45
N SER A 65 16.74 2.99 -18.16
CA SER A 65 17.78 2.27 -17.43
C SER A 65 17.44 2.13 -15.94
N LEU A 66 17.71 0.97 -15.38
CA LEU A 66 17.70 0.71 -13.94
C LEU A 66 19.12 0.88 -13.38
N PRO A 67 19.29 1.44 -12.17
CA PRO A 67 20.58 1.54 -11.49
C PRO A 67 21.02 0.22 -10.84
N PHE A 68 20.50 -0.93 -11.29
CA PHE A 68 20.81 -2.28 -10.84
C PHE A 68 20.37 -3.29 -11.89
N HIS A 69 20.93 -4.49 -11.84
CA HIS A 69 20.54 -5.63 -12.67
C HIS A 69 19.51 -6.48 -11.93
N ILE A 70 18.49 -6.94 -12.65
CA ILE A 70 17.48 -7.88 -12.16
C ILE A 70 17.59 -9.16 -12.96
N THR A 71 17.75 -10.28 -12.26
CA THR A 71 17.78 -11.62 -12.86
C THR A 71 16.62 -12.45 -12.31
N LEU A 72 15.84 -13.08 -13.18
CA LEU A 72 14.86 -14.07 -12.76
C LEU A 72 15.58 -15.42 -12.60
N ASN A 73 15.75 -15.88 -11.38
CA ASN A 73 16.36 -17.18 -11.12
C ASN A 73 15.40 -18.33 -11.39
N LYS A 74 14.18 -18.22 -10.90
CA LYS A 74 13.15 -19.25 -11.03
C LYS A 74 11.77 -18.68 -10.80
N PHE A 75 10.80 -19.18 -11.56
CA PHE A 75 9.37 -18.99 -11.29
C PHE A 75 8.77 -20.27 -10.72
N GLU A 76 7.91 -20.17 -9.71
CA GLU A 76 7.27 -21.27 -9.04
C GLU A 76 5.79 -20.96 -8.74
N ILE A 77 4.92 -21.96 -8.88
CA ILE A 77 3.54 -21.88 -8.39
C ILE A 77 3.45 -22.67 -7.10
N LEU A 78 2.99 -22.02 -6.03
CA LEU A 78 2.67 -22.67 -4.79
C LEU A 78 1.20 -23.10 -4.80
N TYR A 79 0.91 -24.36 -4.52
CA TYR A 79 -0.45 -24.88 -4.47
C TYR A 79 -0.90 -25.05 -3.02
N TYR A 80 -2.22 -25.05 -2.79
CA TYR A 80 -2.78 -25.49 -1.52
C TYR A 80 -2.59 -27.00 -1.35
N GLU A 81 -2.29 -27.44 -0.12
CA GLU A 81 -2.07 -28.83 0.20
C GLU A 81 -3.27 -29.70 -0.23
N GLY A 82 -2.99 -30.77 -0.96
CA GLY A 82 -4.01 -31.72 -1.45
C GLY A 82 -4.88 -31.20 -2.61
N THR A 83 -4.57 -30.04 -3.19
CA THR A 83 -5.34 -29.47 -4.31
C THR A 83 -4.47 -29.06 -5.48
N ARG A 84 -5.11 -28.81 -6.65
CA ARG A 84 -4.47 -28.17 -7.82
C ARG A 84 -4.71 -26.66 -7.87
N SER A 85 -5.33 -26.08 -6.84
CA SER A 85 -5.58 -24.65 -6.78
C SER A 85 -4.31 -23.90 -6.41
N ALA A 86 -3.91 -22.92 -7.21
CA ALA A 86 -2.74 -22.09 -6.94
C ALA A 86 -3.00 -21.21 -5.71
N LYS A 87 -2.07 -21.24 -4.76
CA LYS A 87 -2.06 -20.42 -3.55
C LYS A 87 -1.30 -19.12 -3.75
N ASP A 88 -0.17 -19.18 -4.44
CA ASP A 88 0.68 -18.02 -4.71
C ASP A 88 1.54 -18.27 -5.95
N TYR A 89 1.93 -17.19 -6.62
CA TYR A 89 2.83 -17.19 -7.77
C TYR A 89 4.12 -16.49 -7.36
N ILE A 90 5.23 -17.20 -7.38
CA ILE A 90 6.48 -16.77 -6.79
C ILE A 90 7.55 -16.64 -7.84
N SER A 91 8.16 -15.46 -7.94
CA SER A 91 9.37 -15.22 -8.69
C SER A 91 10.55 -15.00 -7.75
N LEU A 92 11.57 -15.84 -7.89
CA LEU A 92 12.84 -15.68 -7.20
C LEU A 92 13.75 -14.80 -8.04
N LEU A 93 13.99 -13.57 -7.57
CA LEU A 93 14.81 -12.58 -8.25
C LEU A 93 16.14 -12.40 -7.54
N THR A 94 17.18 -12.18 -8.32
CA THR A 94 18.48 -11.65 -7.84
C THR A 94 18.60 -10.21 -8.31
N ILE A 95 18.87 -9.31 -7.40
CA ILE A 95 19.22 -7.91 -7.67
C ILE A 95 20.71 -7.79 -7.46
N ALA A 96 21.42 -7.37 -8.50
CA ALA A 96 22.85 -7.08 -8.43
C ALA A 96 23.05 -5.58 -8.66
N ASP A 97 23.72 -4.95 -7.72
CA ASP A 97 24.16 -3.57 -7.74
C ASP A 97 25.68 -3.54 -7.53
N ASP A 98 26.34 -2.42 -7.82
CA ASP A 98 27.79 -2.26 -7.70
C ASP A 98 28.35 -2.69 -6.34
N ASN A 99 27.57 -2.58 -5.27
CA ASN A 99 28.00 -2.84 -3.90
C ASN A 99 27.47 -4.14 -3.29
N GLN A 100 26.41 -4.74 -3.85
CA GLN A 100 25.78 -5.92 -3.23
C GLN A 100 24.88 -6.70 -4.18
N THR A 101 24.80 -7.99 -3.91
CA THR A 101 23.85 -8.89 -4.56
C THR A 101 22.84 -9.36 -3.53
N LYS A 102 21.55 -9.22 -3.83
CA LYS A 102 20.46 -9.59 -2.96
C LYS A 102 19.47 -10.51 -3.65
N LYS A 103 19.19 -11.67 -3.04
CA LYS A 103 18.11 -12.56 -3.49
C LYS A 103 16.81 -12.12 -2.85
N VAL A 104 15.75 -11.96 -3.63
CA VAL A 104 14.45 -11.49 -3.19
C VAL A 104 13.36 -12.38 -3.80
N ARG A 105 12.36 -12.67 -3.00
CA ARG A 105 11.15 -13.34 -3.42
C ARG A 105 10.07 -12.30 -3.70
N VAL A 106 9.53 -12.30 -4.90
CA VAL A 106 8.40 -11.45 -5.33
C VAL A 106 7.20 -12.33 -5.62
N SER A 107 6.03 -11.91 -5.20
CA SER A 107 4.76 -12.59 -5.48
C SER A 107 3.64 -11.58 -5.64
N MET A 108 2.42 -12.03 -5.92
CA MET A 108 1.25 -11.14 -6.07
C MET A 108 1.04 -10.21 -4.88
N ASN A 109 1.32 -10.69 -3.66
CA ASN A 109 1.15 -9.93 -2.42
C ASN A 109 2.47 -9.41 -1.82
N ARG A 110 3.60 -9.72 -2.41
CA ARG A 110 4.92 -9.32 -1.93
C ARG A 110 5.69 -8.62 -3.04
N ILE A 111 5.64 -7.31 -3.00
CA ILE A 111 6.34 -6.45 -3.96
C ILE A 111 7.82 -6.28 -3.58
N LEU A 112 8.65 -6.04 -4.59
CA LEU A 112 10.02 -5.64 -4.39
C LEU A 112 10.09 -4.10 -4.35
N ASN A 113 10.66 -3.57 -3.26
CA ASN A 113 11.03 -2.16 -3.13
C ASN A 113 12.56 -2.04 -3.07
N TYR A 114 13.15 -1.36 -4.03
CA TYR A 114 14.59 -1.14 -4.07
C TYR A 114 14.94 0.20 -4.77
N LYS A 115 15.71 1.06 -4.11
CA LYS A 115 16.14 2.38 -4.62
C LYS A 115 14.99 3.20 -5.23
N GLN A 116 13.83 3.28 -4.54
CA GLN A 116 12.61 3.99 -4.98
C GLN A 116 11.89 3.34 -6.18
N TYR A 117 12.39 2.20 -6.69
CA TYR A 117 11.70 1.37 -7.65
C TYR A 117 10.81 0.37 -6.94
N ARG A 118 9.59 0.25 -7.41
CA ARG A 118 8.62 -0.77 -6.97
C ARG A 118 8.37 -1.72 -8.11
N ILE A 119 8.58 -3.02 -7.88
CA ILE A 119 8.43 -4.06 -8.89
C ILE A 119 7.35 -5.02 -8.44
N TYR A 120 6.35 -5.17 -9.29
CA TYR A 120 5.16 -5.99 -9.07
C TYR A 120 5.13 -7.11 -10.10
N GLN A 121 4.91 -8.33 -9.68
CA GLN A 121 4.61 -9.42 -10.59
C GLN A 121 3.17 -9.29 -11.09
N THR A 122 2.97 -9.35 -12.42
CA THR A 122 1.65 -9.16 -13.05
C THR A 122 1.15 -10.39 -13.78
N SER A 123 2.04 -11.11 -14.43
CA SER A 123 1.72 -12.33 -15.17
C SER A 123 2.91 -13.26 -15.24
N TYR A 124 2.69 -14.44 -15.79
CA TYR A 124 3.71 -15.45 -16.04
C TYR A 124 3.43 -16.14 -17.38
N ASP A 125 4.45 -16.78 -17.93
CA ASP A 125 4.35 -17.49 -19.20
C ASP A 125 3.64 -18.83 -19.03
N ALA A 126 2.92 -19.26 -20.06
CA ALA A 126 2.19 -20.53 -20.02
C ALA A 126 3.12 -21.75 -19.86
N ASP A 127 4.40 -21.63 -20.25
CA ASP A 127 5.42 -22.65 -20.08
C ASP A 127 6.09 -22.63 -18.69
N LEU A 128 5.66 -21.71 -17.78
CA LEU A 128 6.22 -21.49 -16.46
C LEU A 128 7.72 -21.15 -16.42
N GLN A 129 8.26 -20.67 -17.55
CA GLN A 129 9.68 -20.35 -17.70
C GLN A 129 9.95 -18.84 -17.65
N GLY A 130 8.93 -18.01 -17.49
CA GLY A 130 9.10 -16.56 -17.44
C GLY A 130 7.99 -15.87 -16.65
N SER A 131 8.27 -14.63 -16.29
CA SER A 131 7.34 -13.75 -15.59
C SER A 131 7.43 -12.32 -16.10
N SER A 132 6.30 -11.64 -16.09
CA SER A 132 6.19 -10.22 -16.41
C SER A 132 6.02 -9.39 -15.14
N PHE A 133 6.72 -8.27 -15.12
CA PHE A 133 6.74 -7.36 -13.99
C PHE A 133 6.39 -5.95 -14.45
N ILE A 134 5.64 -5.22 -13.62
CA ILE A 134 5.51 -3.76 -13.73
C ILE A 134 6.53 -3.12 -12.80
N VAL A 135 7.28 -2.19 -13.35
CA VAL A 135 8.22 -1.34 -12.61
C VAL A 135 7.62 0.05 -12.50
N THR A 136 7.61 0.57 -11.29
CA THR A 136 7.15 1.94 -11.01
C THR A 136 8.25 2.68 -10.28
N HIS A 137 8.61 3.85 -10.77
CA HIS A 137 9.55 4.77 -10.14
C HIS A 137 8.84 6.06 -9.78
N ASP A 138 8.75 6.37 -8.49
CA ASP A 138 8.17 7.60 -7.96
C ASP A 138 9.06 8.13 -6.83
N PRO A 139 9.99 9.03 -7.15
CA PRO A 139 10.98 9.50 -6.18
C PRO A 139 10.40 10.48 -5.13
N TRP A 140 9.36 11.23 -5.45
CA TRP A 140 8.90 12.35 -4.64
C TRP A 140 7.47 12.20 -4.11
N GLY A 141 6.52 11.80 -4.94
CA GLY A 141 5.11 11.83 -4.59
C GLY A 141 4.75 10.95 -3.43
N ILE A 142 5.38 9.77 -3.36
CA ILE A 142 5.17 8.81 -2.25
C ILE A 142 5.63 9.41 -0.92
N GLY A 143 6.82 10.05 -0.88
CA GLY A 143 7.34 10.67 0.34
C GLY A 143 6.46 11.78 0.86
N ILE A 144 6.01 12.67 -0.03
CA ILE A 144 5.09 13.77 0.29
C ILE A 144 3.76 13.23 0.83
N SER A 145 3.19 12.20 0.18
CA SER A 145 1.95 11.57 0.62
C SER A 145 2.07 10.93 2.01
N TYR A 146 3.18 10.25 2.29
CA TYR A 146 3.41 9.68 3.63
C TYR A 146 3.53 10.76 4.71
N LEU A 147 4.20 11.87 4.44
CA LEU A 147 4.24 13.01 5.36
C LEU A 147 2.81 13.48 5.69
N GLY A 148 1.96 13.62 4.68
CA GLY A 148 0.56 13.96 4.85
C GLY A 148 -0.21 12.93 5.69
N TYR A 149 0.00 11.62 5.48
CA TYR A 149 -0.65 10.57 6.28
C TYR A 149 -0.22 10.59 7.75
N TYR A 150 1.07 10.79 8.03
CA TYR A 150 1.54 10.92 9.42
C TYR A 150 0.93 12.13 10.11
N LEU A 151 0.86 13.27 9.42
CA LEU A 151 0.27 14.49 9.95
C LEU A 151 -1.24 14.32 10.17
N LEU A 152 -1.94 13.66 9.25
CA LEU A 152 -3.35 13.32 9.35
C LEU A 152 -3.61 12.46 10.58
N PHE A 153 -2.85 11.39 10.76
CA PHE A 153 -2.98 10.49 11.89
C PHE A 153 -2.72 11.21 13.21
N ALA A 154 -1.64 11.99 13.29
CA ALA A 154 -1.30 12.75 14.48
C ALA A 154 -2.39 13.78 14.86
N SER A 155 -2.94 14.50 13.87
CA SER A 155 -4.02 15.46 14.10
C SER A 155 -5.32 14.79 14.54
N LEU A 156 -5.67 13.65 13.92
CA LEU A 156 -6.85 12.87 14.30
C LEU A 156 -6.74 12.34 15.73
N MET A 157 -5.59 11.77 16.08
CA MET A 157 -5.31 11.32 17.45
C MET A 157 -5.36 12.47 18.45
N GLY A 158 -4.83 13.64 18.10
CA GLY A 158 -4.91 14.84 18.94
C GLY A 158 -6.36 15.26 19.20
N ILE A 159 -7.21 15.30 18.19
CA ILE A 159 -8.65 15.59 18.33
C ILE A 159 -9.33 14.54 19.22
N LEU A 160 -9.05 13.25 18.99
CA LEU A 160 -9.65 12.15 19.75
C LEU A 160 -9.30 12.22 21.23
N ILE A 161 -8.04 12.52 21.57
CA ILE A 161 -7.57 12.66 22.94
C ILE A 161 -8.27 13.86 23.63
N LEU A 162 -8.39 14.98 22.93
CA LEU A 162 -9.06 16.18 23.45
C LEU A 162 -10.56 15.96 23.67
N GLU A 163 -11.24 15.19 22.82
CA GLU A 163 -12.68 14.93 22.88
C GLU A 163 -13.06 13.56 23.46
N LYS A 164 -12.18 12.98 24.26
CA LYS A 164 -12.34 11.64 24.84
C LYS A 164 -13.72 11.39 25.47
N ASN A 165 -14.29 12.39 26.14
CA ASN A 165 -15.60 12.25 26.80
C ASN A 165 -16.76 12.19 25.78
N LYS A 166 -16.69 12.98 24.70
CA LYS A 166 -17.70 12.95 23.62
C LYS A 166 -17.61 11.66 22.83
N PHE A 167 -16.39 11.20 22.55
CA PHE A 167 -16.16 9.93 21.85
C PHE A 167 -16.69 8.74 22.65
N ARG A 168 -16.46 8.70 23.98
CA ARG A 168 -17.07 7.70 24.86
C ARG A 168 -18.59 7.74 24.84
N ALA A 169 -19.18 8.93 24.94
CA ALA A 169 -20.64 9.10 24.89
C ALA A 169 -21.21 8.60 23.55
N MET A 170 -20.52 8.83 22.45
CA MET A 170 -20.92 8.33 21.14
C MET A 170 -20.83 6.81 21.03
N LEU A 171 -19.77 6.19 21.54
CA LEU A 171 -19.62 4.72 21.54
C LEU A 171 -20.67 4.01 22.41
N HIS A 172 -21.13 4.65 23.49
CA HIS A 172 -22.16 4.10 24.36
C HIS A 172 -23.60 4.48 23.92
N HIS A 173 -23.74 5.13 22.77
CA HIS A 173 -25.07 5.45 22.27
C HIS A 173 -25.78 4.18 21.78
N PRO A 174 -26.99 3.85 22.29
CA PRO A 174 -27.67 2.58 22.05
C PRO A 174 -27.90 2.27 20.56
N LEU A 175 -28.05 3.32 19.72
CA LEU A 175 -28.22 3.17 18.27
C LEU A 175 -26.94 2.73 17.54
N LEU A 176 -25.76 3.06 18.07
CA LEU A 176 -24.49 2.66 17.48
C LEU A 176 -24.08 1.25 17.91
N SER A 177 -24.32 0.90 19.16
CA SER A 177 -23.96 -0.41 19.71
C SER A 177 -24.61 -1.56 18.90
N SER A 178 -25.88 -1.43 18.53
CA SER A 178 -26.58 -2.46 17.74
C SER A 178 -26.17 -2.47 16.27
N LYS A 179 -26.05 -1.31 15.63
CA LYS A 179 -25.77 -1.21 14.18
C LYS A 179 -24.30 -1.49 13.84
N VAL A 180 -23.37 -1.08 14.68
CA VAL A 180 -21.93 -1.35 14.45
C VAL A 180 -21.61 -2.83 14.62
N ILE A 181 -22.24 -3.51 15.57
CA ILE A 181 -22.11 -4.96 15.72
C ILE A 181 -22.70 -5.69 14.50
N CYS A 182 -23.87 -5.29 14.01
CA CYS A 182 -24.44 -5.84 12.77
C CYS A 182 -23.55 -5.57 11.54
N LEU A 183 -23.00 -4.36 11.42
CA LEU A 183 -22.11 -4.02 10.32
C LEU A 183 -20.79 -4.82 10.39
N ALA A 184 -20.18 -4.94 11.57
CA ALA A 184 -18.98 -5.74 11.78
C ALA A 184 -19.22 -7.25 11.50
N LEU A 185 -20.39 -7.76 11.86
CA LEU A 185 -20.78 -9.16 11.54
C LEU A 185 -21.04 -9.34 10.04
N LEU A 186 -21.58 -8.35 9.32
CA LEU A 186 -21.73 -8.42 7.87
C LEU A 186 -20.38 -8.43 7.12
N PHE A 187 -19.39 -7.71 7.62
CA PHE A 187 -18.02 -7.73 7.05
C PHE A 187 -17.17 -8.93 7.49
N SER A 188 -17.55 -9.62 8.57
CA SER A 188 -16.86 -10.81 9.04
C SER A 188 -17.42 -12.13 8.48
N TYR A 189 -18.52 -12.09 7.75
CA TYR A 189 -19.00 -13.26 7.01
C TYR A 189 -18.11 -13.48 5.79
N PRO A 190 -17.30 -14.56 5.75
CA PRO A 190 -16.60 -14.92 4.51
C PRO A 190 -17.67 -15.22 3.46
N VAL A 191 -17.54 -14.67 2.27
CA VAL A 191 -18.27 -15.05 1.08
C VAL A 191 -17.86 -16.47 0.70
N CYS A 192 -18.38 -17.44 1.45
CA CYS A 192 -18.19 -18.87 1.22
C CYS A 192 -19.56 -19.54 1.11
N ALA A 193 -20.37 -19.06 0.13
CA ALA A 193 -21.63 -19.71 -0.21
C ALA A 193 -21.96 -19.45 -1.68
N HIS A 194 -21.20 -20.05 -2.61
CA HIS A 194 -21.78 -20.48 -3.89
C HIS A 194 -20.88 -21.51 -4.59
N THR A 195 -20.98 -22.76 -4.15
CA THR A 195 -20.73 -23.92 -5.00
C THR A 195 -21.45 -25.11 -4.39
N GLN A 196 -22.69 -25.27 -4.72
CA GLN A 196 -23.37 -26.58 -4.82
C GLN A 196 -24.59 -26.35 -5.70
N THR A 197 -24.57 -26.84 -6.89
CA THR A 197 -25.53 -27.70 -7.62
C THR A 197 -25.43 -27.41 -9.11
N HIS A 198 -24.81 -28.33 -9.84
CA HIS A 198 -25.46 -28.97 -10.98
C HIS A 198 -24.75 -30.28 -11.26
N GLN A 199 -25.57 -31.31 -11.27
CA GLN A 199 -25.35 -32.68 -11.71
C GLN A 199 -24.65 -32.80 -13.06
#